data_358f66117fa88a5d8db2239814cd5431
#
_entry.id   358f66117fa88a5d8db2239814cd5431
#
_cell.length_a   1.000
_cell.length_b   1.000
_cell.length_c   1.000
_cell.angle_alpha   90.00
_cell.angle_beta   90.00
_cell.angle_gamma   90.00
#
_symmetry.space_group_name_H-M   'P 1'
#
loop_
_entity.id
_entity.type
_entity.pdbx_description
1 polymer ?
#
loop_
_entity_poly.entity_id
_entity_poly.type
_entity_poly.pdbx_seq_one_letter_code
_entity_poly.pdbx_strand_id
1 'polypeptide(L)'
;MKKIVSFDFDGTMCFTPEPIEGEKVRQEKTGTVWPYTGWWSKKETLDMDIFHIPVNPFVYKKYLEAVAEDDTMVILATGRLVKLQREVEKVLRSHNLTFDLVVCNSGGETYRFKTKLFEELINKYKPEVFVMYDDRHDHLVQFEMWARFQPCRVEIIDVTKADKTPKVINSTK
;
A
#
# COMPACT_ATOMS: atom_id res chain seq x y z
N MET A 1 -2.92 -21.91 3.15
CA MET A 1 -3.12 -20.44 3.06
C MET A 1 -4.42 -20.18 2.32
N LYS A 2 -5.42 -19.65 3.01
CA LYS A 2 -6.73 -19.43 2.40
C LYS A 2 -6.80 -18.07 1.69
N LYS A 3 -6.20 -17.05 2.31
CA LYS A 3 -6.28 -15.67 1.82
C LYS A 3 -4.95 -14.94 1.97
N ILE A 4 -4.65 -14.06 1.00
CA ILE A 4 -3.62 -13.02 1.14
C ILE A 4 -4.31 -11.68 0.98
N VAL A 5 -4.04 -10.75 1.90
CA VAL A 5 -4.56 -9.38 1.86
C VAL A 5 -3.39 -8.41 1.77
N SER A 6 -3.33 -7.65 0.70
CA SER A 6 -2.31 -6.65 0.43
C SER A 6 -2.85 -5.24 0.60
N PHE A 7 -2.15 -4.42 1.35
CA PHE A 7 -2.42 -3.00 1.50
C PHE A 7 -1.29 -2.18 0.88
N ASP A 8 -1.64 -1.17 0.08
CA ASP A 8 -0.70 -0.11 -0.27
C ASP A 8 -0.49 0.83 0.93
N PHE A 9 0.58 1.62 0.90
CA PHE A 9 0.96 2.50 2.01
C PHE A 9 0.42 3.91 1.85
N ASP A 10 0.98 4.69 0.90
CA ASP A 10 0.65 6.10 0.68
C ASP A 10 -0.79 6.26 0.15
N GLY A 11 -1.61 7.07 0.82
CA GLY A 11 -2.99 7.31 0.44
C GLY A 11 -3.94 6.11 0.66
N THR A 12 -3.42 4.97 1.07
CA THR A 12 -4.20 3.75 1.35
C THR A 12 -4.19 3.44 2.84
N MET A 13 -3.12 2.85 3.38
CA MET A 13 -3.03 2.57 4.82
C MET A 13 -2.88 3.86 5.63
N CYS A 14 -2.03 4.77 5.17
CA CYS A 14 -1.74 6.03 5.82
C CYS A 14 -1.93 7.20 4.85
N PHE A 15 -2.46 8.31 5.36
CA PHE A 15 -2.51 9.57 4.64
C PHE A 15 -1.17 10.30 4.80
N THR A 16 -0.21 9.94 3.97
CA THR A 16 1.08 10.63 3.88
C THR A 16 0.94 11.97 3.16
N PRO A 17 1.81 12.96 3.45
CA PRO A 17 1.68 14.27 2.82
C PRO A 17 1.93 14.21 1.31
N GLU A 18 1.05 14.84 0.55
CA GLU A 18 1.21 15.07 -0.88
C GLU A 18 2.25 16.17 -1.14
N PRO A 19 2.92 16.20 -2.30
CA PRO A 19 4.03 17.11 -2.55
C PRO A 19 3.73 18.58 -2.25
N ILE A 20 2.70 19.15 -2.87
CA ILE A 20 2.37 20.58 -2.74
C ILE A 20 2.02 20.95 -1.30
N GLU A 21 1.13 20.18 -0.67
CA GLU A 21 0.71 20.43 0.70
C GLU A 21 1.85 20.15 1.69
N GLY A 22 2.61 19.08 1.46
CA GLY A 22 3.74 18.72 2.30
C GLY A 22 4.86 19.76 2.28
N GLU A 23 5.22 20.29 1.12
CA GLU A 23 6.20 21.37 1.00
C GLU A 23 5.77 22.63 1.76
N LYS A 24 4.49 22.99 1.67
CA LYS A 24 3.91 24.11 2.40
C LYS A 24 3.97 23.89 3.92
N VAL A 25 3.50 22.75 4.40
CA VAL A 25 3.53 22.40 5.83
C VAL A 25 4.96 22.42 6.38
N ARG A 26 5.91 21.88 5.63
CA ARG A 26 7.32 21.90 6.03
C ARG A 26 7.86 23.33 6.11
N GLN A 27 7.58 24.16 5.11
CA GLN A 27 8.01 25.57 5.12
C GLN A 27 7.42 26.34 6.30
N GLU A 28 6.15 26.14 6.61
CA GLU A 28 5.48 26.77 7.76
C GLU A 28 6.12 26.34 9.09
N LYS A 29 6.47 25.07 9.24
CA LYS A 29 7.04 24.53 10.49
C LYS A 29 8.53 24.79 10.65
N THR A 30 9.30 24.75 9.58
CA THR A 30 10.78 24.81 9.64
C THR A 30 11.35 26.14 9.17
N GLY A 31 10.56 26.97 8.49
CA GLY A 31 11.01 28.20 7.85
C GLY A 31 11.85 28.00 6.60
N THR A 32 11.99 26.75 6.11
CA THR A 32 12.83 26.42 4.96
C THR A 32 12.02 25.83 3.82
N VAL A 33 12.34 26.24 2.58
CA VAL A 33 11.77 25.69 1.35
C VAL A 33 12.23 24.24 1.18
N TRP A 34 11.44 23.43 0.47
CA TRP A 34 11.82 22.06 0.12
C TRP A 34 13.12 22.07 -0.69
N PRO A 35 14.21 21.43 -0.19
CA PRO A 35 15.52 21.58 -0.82
C PRO A 35 15.82 20.49 -1.86
N TYR A 36 14.90 19.53 -2.09
CA TYR A 36 15.17 18.38 -2.91
C TYR A 36 14.40 18.42 -4.23
N THR A 37 14.95 17.77 -5.25
CA THR A 37 14.18 17.37 -6.43
C THR A 37 13.42 16.08 -6.13
N GLY A 38 12.12 16.07 -6.42
CA GLY A 38 11.23 14.94 -6.14
C GLY A 38 10.77 14.89 -4.67
N TRP A 39 9.78 14.07 -4.42
CA TRP A 39 9.09 13.95 -3.14
C TRP A 39 9.15 12.51 -2.59
N TRP A 40 8.55 11.57 -3.30
CA TRP A 40 8.28 10.20 -2.81
C TRP A 40 9.53 9.38 -2.46
N SER A 41 10.69 9.76 -2.99
CA SER A 41 11.97 9.09 -2.73
C SER A 41 12.76 9.65 -1.55
N LYS A 42 12.18 10.62 -0.83
CA LYS A 42 12.86 11.35 0.26
C LYS A 42 12.32 10.91 1.61
N LYS A 43 13.23 10.52 2.52
CA LYS A 43 12.89 10.10 3.89
C LYS A 43 12.20 11.20 4.70
N GLU A 44 12.53 12.45 4.41
CA GLU A 44 11.98 13.63 5.05
C GLU A 44 10.46 13.77 4.86
N THR A 45 9.91 13.14 3.82
CA THR A 45 8.44 13.11 3.59
C THR A 45 7.70 12.24 4.61
N LEU A 46 8.42 11.40 5.35
CA LEU A 46 7.89 10.51 6.39
C LEU A 46 8.32 10.96 7.80
N ASP A 47 8.81 12.19 7.94
CA ASP A 47 9.19 12.76 9.23
C ASP A 47 7.95 13.14 10.05
N MET A 48 7.64 12.33 11.04
CA MET A 48 6.46 12.53 11.91
C MET A 48 6.61 13.70 12.90
N ASP A 49 7.80 14.26 13.06
CA ASP A 49 7.99 15.49 13.83
C ASP A 49 7.51 16.72 13.02
N ILE A 50 7.48 16.60 11.70
CA ILE A 50 7.00 17.64 10.78
C ILE A 50 5.57 17.36 10.34
N PHE A 51 5.29 16.12 9.92
CA PHE A 51 4.03 15.75 9.29
C PHE A 51 3.15 14.92 10.22
N HIS A 52 1.87 15.27 10.26
CA HIS A 52 0.85 14.37 10.77
C HIS A 52 0.52 13.31 9.71
N ILE A 53 0.74 12.04 10.03
CA ILE A 53 0.51 10.91 9.12
C ILE A 53 -0.52 9.96 9.76
N PRO A 54 -1.83 10.25 9.63
CA PRO A 54 -2.86 9.42 10.21
C PRO A 54 -3.12 8.16 9.38
N VAL A 55 -3.68 7.13 10.01
CA VAL A 55 -4.22 5.98 9.28
C VAL A 55 -5.53 6.36 8.57
N ASN A 56 -5.80 5.69 7.44
CA ASN A 56 -7.11 5.71 6.81
C ASN A 56 -8.10 4.86 7.64
N PRO A 57 -9.16 5.45 8.23
CA PRO A 57 -10.03 4.71 9.15
C PRO A 57 -10.73 3.51 8.49
N PHE A 58 -11.12 3.63 7.23
CA PHE A 58 -11.73 2.53 6.48
C PHE A 58 -10.73 1.38 6.29
N VAL A 59 -9.53 1.68 5.83
CA VAL A 59 -8.48 0.68 5.58
C VAL A 59 -8.00 0.06 6.89
N TYR A 60 -7.88 0.85 7.95
CA TYR A 60 -7.51 0.36 9.27
C TYR A 60 -8.52 -0.68 9.80
N LYS A 61 -9.83 -0.43 9.62
CA LYS A 61 -10.86 -1.42 9.96
C LYS A 61 -10.69 -2.71 9.16
N LYS A 62 -10.42 -2.61 7.85
CA LYS A 62 -10.19 -3.77 6.98
C LYS A 62 -8.91 -4.53 7.34
N TYR A 63 -7.88 -3.82 7.78
CA TYR A 63 -6.67 -4.43 8.31
C TYR A 63 -6.98 -5.25 9.58
N LEU A 64 -7.73 -4.69 10.54
CA LEU A 64 -8.11 -5.41 11.76
C LEU A 64 -8.94 -6.67 11.45
N GLU A 65 -9.87 -6.58 10.51
CA GLU A 65 -10.65 -7.73 10.04
C GLU A 65 -9.72 -8.82 9.45
N ALA A 66 -8.76 -8.43 8.61
CA ALA A 66 -7.83 -9.36 7.97
C ALA A 66 -6.88 -10.03 8.98
N VAL A 67 -6.35 -9.27 9.94
CA VAL A 67 -5.46 -9.82 10.99
C VAL A 67 -6.19 -10.80 11.92
N ALA A 68 -7.49 -10.60 12.15
CA ALA A 68 -8.31 -11.47 12.98
C ALA A 68 -8.80 -12.74 12.25
N GLU A 69 -8.64 -12.82 10.93
CA GLU A 69 -9.11 -13.95 10.12
C GLU A 69 -8.05 -15.06 10.06
N ASP A 70 -8.42 -16.26 10.45
CA ASP A 70 -7.54 -17.43 10.43
C ASP A 70 -7.08 -17.78 9.01
N ASP A 71 -5.85 -18.32 8.89
CA ASP A 71 -5.23 -18.74 7.63
C ASP A 71 -5.12 -17.60 6.57
N THR A 72 -5.01 -16.38 7.06
CA THR A 72 -4.86 -15.16 6.26
C THR A 72 -3.46 -14.55 6.45
N MET A 73 -2.79 -14.25 5.35
CA MET A 73 -1.52 -13.51 5.33
C MET A 73 -1.81 -12.05 5.03
N VAL A 74 -1.32 -11.15 5.88
CA VAL A 74 -1.54 -9.70 5.76
C VAL A 74 -0.24 -9.00 5.42
N ILE A 75 -0.16 -8.39 4.25
CA ILE A 75 1.05 -7.76 3.74
C ILE A 75 0.85 -6.27 3.45
N LEU A 76 1.95 -5.52 3.52
CA LEU A 76 2.03 -4.16 2.99
C LEU A 76 3.02 -4.15 1.82
N ALA A 77 2.56 -3.68 0.65
CA ALA A 77 3.37 -3.54 -0.56
C ALA A 77 3.30 -2.10 -1.06
N THR A 78 4.44 -1.40 -1.03
CA THR A 78 4.50 0.03 -1.36
C THR A 78 5.48 0.33 -2.49
N GLY A 79 5.13 1.34 -3.32
CA GLY A 79 6.04 1.92 -4.30
C GLY A 79 7.21 2.70 -3.70
N ARG A 80 7.19 2.98 -2.39
CA ARG A 80 8.34 3.57 -1.71
C ARG A 80 9.56 2.69 -1.87
N LEU A 81 10.71 3.31 -2.15
CA LEU A 81 11.95 2.57 -2.37
C LEU A 81 12.44 1.86 -1.11
N VAL A 82 13.08 0.73 -1.26
CA VAL A 82 13.62 -0.10 -0.17
C VAL A 82 14.54 0.68 0.79
N LYS A 83 15.24 1.71 0.30
CA LYS A 83 16.04 2.61 1.15
C LYS A 83 15.22 3.37 2.20
N LEU A 84 13.88 3.44 2.05
CA LEU A 84 12.94 4.10 2.97
C LEU A 84 12.20 3.09 3.86
N GLN A 85 12.53 1.82 3.80
CA GLN A 85 11.81 0.77 4.55
C GLN A 85 11.77 1.07 6.05
N ARG A 86 12.89 1.56 6.60
CA ARG A 86 12.97 1.91 8.02
C ARG A 86 11.98 3.01 8.41
N GLU A 87 11.84 4.02 7.57
CA GLU A 87 10.92 5.15 7.77
C GLU A 87 9.46 4.68 7.64
N VAL A 88 9.15 3.89 6.63
CA VAL A 88 7.82 3.26 6.47
C VAL A 88 7.47 2.44 7.71
N GLU A 89 8.34 1.53 8.13
CA GLU A 89 8.11 0.70 9.32
C GLU A 89 7.99 1.53 10.61
N LYS A 90 8.69 2.67 10.73
CA LYS A 90 8.55 3.59 11.85
C LYS A 90 7.15 4.20 11.91
N VAL A 91 6.60 4.62 10.77
CA VAL A 91 5.21 5.10 10.67
C VAL A 91 4.23 3.99 11.06
N LEU A 92 4.40 2.79 10.53
CA LEU A 92 3.53 1.64 10.85
C LEU A 92 3.55 1.34 12.37
N ARG A 93 4.72 1.29 12.98
CA ARG A 93 4.85 1.05 14.42
C ARG A 93 4.19 2.14 15.26
N SER A 94 4.21 3.41 14.82
CA SER A 94 3.55 4.50 15.55
C SER A 94 2.03 4.34 15.65
N HIS A 95 1.45 3.54 14.75
CA HIS A 95 0.03 3.18 14.72
C HIS A 95 -0.27 1.75 15.21
N ASN A 96 0.71 1.07 15.80
CA ASN A 96 0.61 -0.34 16.21
C ASN A 96 0.20 -1.29 15.08
N LEU A 97 0.63 -0.99 13.86
CA LEU A 97 0.40 -1.84 12.69
C LEU A 97 1.52 -2.86 12.52
N THR A 98 1.14 -4.13 12.44
CA THR A 98 2.05 -5.25 12.23
C THR A 98 1.58 -6.07 11.03
N PHE A 99 2.50 -6.35 10.12
CA PHE A 99 2.25 -7.12 8.91
C PHE A 99 3.11 -8.38 8.91
N ASP A 100 2.63 -9.44 8.29
CA ASP A 100 3.44 -10.65 8.05
C ASP A 100 4.61 -10.35 7.12
N LEU A 101 4.42 -9.37 6.22
CA LEU A 101 5.44 -8.93 5.29
C LEU A 101 5.27 -7.44 4.95
N VAL A 102 6.34 -6.67 5.03
CA VAL A 102 6.43 -5.28 4.54
C VAL A 102 7.44 -5.24 3.41
N VAL A 103 6.99 -4.90 2.20
CA VAL A 103 7.86 -4.89 1.01
C VAL A 103 7.84 -3.53 0.35
N CYS A 104 9.01 -2.92 0.29
CA CYS A 104 9.27 -1.69 -0.46
C CYS A 104 9.83 -2.02 -1.84
N ASN A 105 9.63 -1.11 -2.79
CA ASN A 105 10.09 -1.26 -4.16
C ASN A 105 11.62 -1.26 -4.24
N SER A 106 12.20 -2.29 -4.82
CA SER A 106 13.65 -2.41 -5.05
C SER A 106 14.17 -1.52 -6.18
N GLY A 107 13.26 -0.92 -6.96
CA GLY A 107 13.53 -0.03 -8.10
C GLY A 107 12.59 -0.31 -9.27
N GLY A 108 12.50 0.64 -10.19
CA GLY A 108 11.65 0.55 -11.35
C GLY A 108 10.19 0.94 -11.09
N GLU A 109 9.33 0.59 -12.02
CA GLU A 109 7.92 0.96 -12.01
C GLU A 109 7.14 0.21 -10.94
N THR A 110 6.35 0.95 -10.15
CA THR A 110 5.59 0.43 -9.02
C THR A 110 4.63 -0.70 -9.41
N TYR A 111 3.92 -0.57 -10.52
CA TYR A 111 3.00 -1.60 -10.99
C TYR A 111 3.73 -2.93 -11.26
N ARG A 112 4.86 -2.89 -11.98
CA ARG A 112 5.65 -4.09 -12.28
C ARG A 112 6.24 -4.72 -11.01
N PHE A 113 6.70 -3.91 -10.08
CA PHE A 113 7.16 -4.38 -8.79
C PHE A 113 6.05 -5.11 -8.04
N LYS A 114 4.88 -4.50 -7.91
CA LYS A 114 3.74 -5.08 -7.18
C LYS A 114 3.25 -6.37 -7.83
N THR A 115 3.03 -6.38 -9.14
CA THR A 115 2.55 -7.59 -9.85
C THR A 115 3.52 -8.75 -9.73
N LYS A 116 4.83 -8.50 -9.86
CA LYS A 116 5.85 -9.54 -9.65
C LYS A 116 5.82 -10.11 -8.23
N LEU A 117 5.76 -9.25 -7.22
CA LEU A 117 5.65 -9.66 -5.82
C LEU A 117 4.39 -10.51 -5.59
N PHE A 118 3.25 -10.06 -6.09
CA PHE A 118 1.98 -10.74 -5.92
C PHE A 118 1.97 -12.11 -6.61
N GLU A 119 2.53 -12.23 -7.81
CA GLU A 119 2.69 -13.52 -8.50
C GLU A 119 3.58 -14.48 -7.72
N GLU A 120 4.70 -14.01 -7.19
CA GLU A 120 5.59 -14.82 -6.35
C GLU A 120 4.86 -15.36 -5.11
N LEU A 121 4.07 -14.52 -4.44
CA LEU A 121 3.28 -14.91 -3.27
C LEU A 121 2.14 -15.87 -3.63
N ILE A 122 1.40 -15.59 -4.70
CA ILE A 122 0.32 -16.46 -5.19
C ILE A 122 0.87 -17.83 -5.57
N ASN A 123 1.97 -17.89 -6.31
CA ASN A 123 2.60 -19.15 -6.73
C ASN A 123 3.14 -19.96 -5.54
N LYS A 124 3.70 -19.28 -4.55
CA LYS A 124 4.27 -19.91 -3.35
C LYS A 124 3.19 -20.45 -2.41
N TYR A 125 2.19 -19.64 -2.10
CA TYR A 125 1.21 -19.94 -1.06
C TYR A 125 -0.11 -20.48 -1.59
N LYS A 126 -0.38 -20.36 -2.90
CA LYS A 126 -1.58 -20.85 -3.59
C LYS A 126 -2.88 -20.48 -2.84
N PRO A 127 -3.11 -19.20 -2.56
CA PRO A 127 -4.32 -18.78 -1.85
C PRO A 127 -5.56 -19.03 -2.71
N GLU A 128 -6.71 -19.20 -2.07
CA GLU A 128 -8.00 -19.23 -2.75
C GLU A 128 -8.41 -17.80 -3.20
N VAL A 129 -8.04 -16.82 -2.37
CA VAL A 129 -8.38 -15.40 -2.59
C VAL A 129 -7.17 -14.51 -2.36
N PHE A 130 -6.93 -13.60 -3.28
CA PHE A 130 -5.99 -12.48 -3.13
C PHE A 130 -6.78 -11.18 -3.12
N VAL A 131 -6.64 -10.40 -2.06
CA VAL A 131 -7.32 -9.11 -1.88
C VAL A 131 -6.30 -7.98 -1.90
N MET A 132 -6.59 -6.90 -2.64
CA MET A 132 -5.73 -5.73 -2.63
C MET A 132 -6.51 -4.44 -2.43
N TYR A 133 -5.93 -3.56 -1.61
CA TYR A 133 -6.38 -2.19 -1.35
C TYR A 133 -5.34 -1.23 -1.90
N ASP A 134 -5.76 -0.32 -2.79
CA ASP A 134 -4.89 0.67 -3.42
C ASP A 134 -5.67 1.95 -3.74
N ASP A 135 -4.99 3.09 -3.82
CA ASP A 135 -5.59 4.40 -4.12
C ASP A 135 -5.28 4.89 -5.55
N ARG A 136 -4.34 4.26 -6.23
CA ARG A 136 -3.88 4.69 -7.56
C ARG A 136 -4.78 4.17 -8.67
N HIS A 137 -5.74 4.98 -9.05
CA HIS A 137 -6.73 4.66 -10.08
C HIS A 137 -6.12 4.24 -11.43
N ASP A 138 -5.02 4.85 -11.84
CA ASP A 138 -4.28 4.50 -13.06
C ASP A 138 -3.71 3.08 -13.03
N HIS A 139 -3.28 2.61 -11.86
CA HIS A 139 -2.80 1.24 -11.67
C HIS A 139 -3.93 0.22 -11.55
N LEU A 140 -5.07 0.62 -10.97
CA LEU A 140 -6.18 -0.31 -10.71
C LEU A 140 -6.72 -0.95 -11.98
N VAL A 141 -6.81 -0.19 -13.08
CA VAL A 141 -7.22 -0.73 -14.40
C VAL A 141 -6.23 -1.80 -14.88
N GLN A 142 -4.94 -1.56 -14.70
CA GLN A 142 -3.90 -2.52 -15.07
C GLN A 142 -3.93 -3.76 -14.17
N PHE A 143 -4.18 -3.59 -12.86
CA PHE A 143 -4.35 -4.71 -11.93
C PHE A 143 -5.58 -5.57 -12.27
N GLU A 144 -6.66 -4.98 -12.75
CA GLU A 144 -7.82 -5.75 -13.23
C GLU A 144 -7.48 -6.66 -14.41
N MET A 145 -6.68 -6.18 -15.34
CA MET A 145 -6.19 -6.99 -16.46
C MET A 145 -5.26 -8.10 -15.98
N TRP A 146 -4.32 -7.78 -15.10
CA TRP A 146 -3.40 -8.75 -14.48
C TRP A 146 -4.15 -9.83 -13.71
N ALA A 147 -5.18 -9.45 -12.96
CA ALA A 147 -5.96 -10.35 -12.12
C ALA A 147 -6.65 -11.48 -12.90
N ARG A 148 -7.01 -11.24 -14.16
CA ARG A 148 -7.66 -12.23 -15.04
C ARG A 148 -6.77 -13.44 -15.33
N PHE A 149 -5.46 -13.30 -15.18
CA PHE A 149 -4.49 -14.37 -15.44
C PHE A 149 -4.02 -15.08 -14.17
N GLN A 150 -4.55 -14.70 -13.00
CA GLN A 150 -4.14 -15.31 -11.75
C GLN A 150 -4.90 -16.63 -11.48
N PRO A 151 -4.26 -17.63 -10.84
CA PRO A 151 -4.88 -18.92 -10.56
C PRO A 151 -5.86 -18.91 -9.38
N CYS A 152 -6.09 -17.74 -8.76
CA CYS A 152 -7.00 -17.56 -7.63
C CYS A 152 -8.00 -16.43 -7.92
N ARG A 153 -9.04 -16.34 -7.07
CA ARG A 153 -9.93 -15.18 -7.09
C ARG A 153 -9.18 -13.92 -6.62
N VAL A 154 -9.29 -12.83 -7.38
CA VAL A 154 -8.70 -11.54 -7.00
C VAL A 154 -9.80 -10.53 -6.71
N GLU A 155 -9.70 -9.84 -5.58
CA GLU A 155 -10.57 -8.76 -5.17
C GLU A 155 -9.78 -7.44 -5.12
N ILE A 156 -10.22 -6.44 -5.86
CA ILE A 156 -9.56 -5.13 -5.95
C ILE A 156 -10.47 -4.08 -5.33
N ILE A 157 -9.96 -3.37 -4.34
CA ILE A 157 -10.67 -2.30 -3.65
C ILE A 157 -9.97 -0.97 -3.93
N ASP A 158 -10.68 -0.07 -4.63
CA ASP A 158 -10.30 1.32 -4.80
C ASP A 158 -10.72 2.11 -3.56
N VAL A 159 -9.76 2.48 -2.73
CA VAL A 159 -10.03 3.17 -1.46
C VAL A 159 -10.42 4.63 -1.63
N THR A 160 -10.29 5.19 -2.84
CA THR A 160 -10.65 6.58 -3.16
C THR A 160 -12.13 6.74 -3.50
N LYS A 161 -12.80 5.66 -3.90
CA LYS A 161 -14.22 5.70 -4.26
C LYS A 161 -15.11 5.82 -3.02
N ALA A 162 -16.25 6.52 -3.18
CA ALA A 162 -17.28 6.55 -2.14
C ALA A 162 -17.85 5.16 -1.88
N ASP A 163 -18.14 4.41 -2.95
CA ASP A 163 -18.44 2.98 -2.88
C ASP A 163 -17.14 2.18 -2.97
N LYS A 164 -16.71 1.62 -1.84
CA LYS A 164 -15.51 0.80 -1.70
C LYS A 164 -15.82 -0.70 -1.85
N THR A 165 -16.82 -1.03 -2.65
CA THR A 165 -17.17 -2.42 -2.97
C THR A 165 -16.02 -3.10 -3.73
N PRO A 166 -15.61 -4.30 -3.32
CA PRO A 166 -14.58 -5.04 -4.05
C PRO A 166 -15.00 -5.34 -5.49
N LYS A 167 -14.12 -5.06 -6.43
CA LYS A 167 -14.24 -5.60 -7.79
C LYS A 167 -13.66 -7.00 -7.80
N VAL A 168 -14.53 -7.98 -7.94
CA VAL A 168 -14.17 -9.40 -7.93
C VAL A 168 -13.84 -9.86 -9.33
N ILE A 169 -12.65 -10.43 -9.49
CA ILE A 169 -12.19 -11.03 -10.74
C ILE A 169 -11.88 -12.49 -10.46
N ASN A 170 -12.66 -13.35 -11.08
CA ASN A 170 -12.43 -14.79 -11.00
C ASN A 170 -11.43 -15.20 -12.08
N SER A 171 -10.51 -16.09 -11.73
CA SER A 171 -9.70 -16.74 -12.75
C SER A 171 -10.63 -17.54 -13.66
N THR A 172 -10.66 -17.22 -14.93
CA THR A 172 -11.21 -18.18 -15.92
C THR A 172 -10.23 -19.33 -16.00
N LYS A 173 -10.63 -20.47 -15.42
CA LYS A 173 -9.96 -21.76 -15.71
C LYS A 173 -10.25 -22.18 -17.14
#